data_5d2d0f53593d95a2356be63d3ff8f2a4
#
_entry.id   5d2d0f53593d95a2356be63d3ff8f2a4
#
_cell.length_a   1.000
_cell.length_b   1.000
_cell.length_c   1.000
_cell.angle_alpha   90.00
_cell.angle_beta   90.00
_cell.angle_gamma   90.00
#
_symmetry.space_group_name_H-M   'P 1'
#
loop_
_entity.id
_entity.type
_entity.pdbx_description
1 polymer ?
#
loop_
_entity_poly.entity_id
_entity_poly.type
_entity_poly.pdbx_seq_one_letter_code
_entity_poly.pdbx_strand_id
1 'polypeptide(L)'
;MKIKKGDEVIVTKGKDKGKKGRVMRVYPQEKMLLIEKINYRTVFLRKSQDNPKGGITKVEGKLHVSNVKLVCPRSGKPTRVGYSILADGTKHRLAKKSGEVL
;
A
#
# COMPACT_ATOMS: atom_id res chain seq x y z
N MET A 1 0.09 9.44 -7.53
CA MET A 1 0.78 8.38 -6.74
C MET A 1 1.01 7.16 -7.62
N LYS A 2 2.21 6.63 -7.60
CA LYS A 2 2.59 5.50 -8.45
C LYS A 2 2.06 4.15 -7.97
N ILE A 3 1.79 4.02 -6.68
CA ILE A 3 1.22 2.81 -6.08
C ILE A 3 -0.30 2.90 -6.12
N LYS A 4 -0.96 1.80 -6.48
CA LYS A 4 -2.41 1.73 -6.63
C LYS A 4 -3.02 0.69 -5.68
N LYS A 5 -4.34 0.80 -5.46
CA LYS A 5 -5.11 -0.20 -4.71
C LYS A 5 -4.90 -1.59 -5.33
N GLY A 6 -4.66 -2.58 -4.48
CA GLY A 6 -4.43 -3.95 -4.89
C GLY A 6 -2.97 -4.32 -5.12
N ASP A 7 -2.05 -3.34 -5.12
CA ASP A 7 -0.63 -3.62 -5.26
C ASP A 7 -0.09 -4.28 -4.00
N GLU A 8 0.85 -5.21 -4.17
CA GLU A 8 1.60 -5.77 -3.05
C GLU A 8 2.81 -4.89 -2.77
N VAL A 9 2.99 -4.53 -1.50
CA VAL A 9 4.07 -3.65 -1.07
C VAL A 9 4.77 -4.23 0.14
N ILE A 10 6.01 -3.79 0.38
CA ILE A 10 6.77 -4.13 1.58
C ILE A 10 7.08 -2.85 2.34
N VAL A 11 6.93 -2.89 3.66
CA VAL A 11 7.25 -1.76 4.53
C VAL A 11 8.76 -1.70 4.73
N THR A 12 9.34 -0.53 4.47
CA THR A 12 10.80 -0.32 4.56
C THR A 12 11.24 0.42 5.80
N LYS A 13 10.33 1.08 6.50
CA LYS A 13 10.63 1.88 7.71
C LYS A 13 9.51 1.73 8.73
N GLY A 14 9.85 1.89 10.00
CA GLY A 14 8.91 1.89 11.11
C GLY A 14 8.77 0.52 11.79
N LYS A 15 7.78 0.40 12.66
CA LYS A 15 7.56 -0.80 13.48
C LYS A 15 7.25 -2.07 12.68
N ASP A 16 6.69 -1.90 11.50
CA ASP A 16 6.30 -3.03 10.62
C ASP A 16 7.30 -3.29 9.51
N LYS A 17 8.52 -2.75 9.62
CA LYS A 17 9.58 -2.94 8.63
C LYS A 17 9.75 -4.41 8.27
N GLY A 18 9.79 -4.70 6.99
CA GLY A 18 9.95 -6.06 6.45
C GLY A 18 8.65 -6.82 6.23
N LYS A 19 7.52 -6.30 6.68
CA LYS A 19 6.22 -6.93 6.44
C LYS A 19 5.71 -6.58 5.05
N LYS A 20 5.09 -7.55 4.40
CA LYS A 20 4.44 -7.40 3.10
C LYS A 20 2.94 -7.38 3.27
N GLY A 21 2.26 -6.62 2.42
CA GLY A 21 0.80 -6.58 2.42
C GLY A 21 0.27 -6.00 1.13
N ARG A 22 -1.04 -6.11 0.97
CA ARG A 22 -1.76 -5.58 -0.19
C ARG A 22 -2.37 -4.23 0.15
N VAL A 23 -2.25 -3.27 -0.75
CA VAL A 23 -2.82 -1.93 -0.58
C VAL A 23 -4.34 -2.01 -0.62
N MET A 24 -4.99 -1.58 0.46
CA MET A 24 -6.45 -1.54 0.58
C MET A 24 -7.02 -0.26 -0.01
N ARG A 25 -6.34 0.86 0.20
CA ARG A 25 -6.80 2.18 -0.21
C ARG A 25 -5.62 3.12 -0.36
N VAL A 26 -5.71 4.06 -1.31
CA VAL A 26 -4.71 5.12 -1.49
C VAL A 26 -5.35 6.49 -1.27
N TYR A 27 -4.55 7.41 -0.73
CA TYR A 27 -4.93 8.81 -0.50
C TYR A 27 -3.92 9.70 -1.23
N PRO A 28 -4.09 9.91 -2.54
CA PRO A 28 -3.06 10.59 -3.34
C PRO A 28 -2.72 11.99 -2.88
N GLN A 29 -3.70 12.74 -2.40
CA GLN A 29 -3.49 14.12 -1.94
C GLN A 29 -2.62 14.18 -0.68
N GLU A 30 -2.75 13.19 0.20
CA GLU A 30 -1.98 13.08 1.42
C GLU A 30 -0.67 12.32 1.22
N LYS A 31 -0.50 11.65 0.09
CA LYS A 31 0.60 10.72 -0.22
C LYS A 31 0.66 9.58 0.80
N MET A 32 -0.49 9.10 1.23
CA MET A 32 -0.62 8.04 2.21
C MET A 32 -1.44 6.87 1.66
N LEU A 33 -1.34 5.73 2.31
CA LEU A 33 -2.07 4.53 1.90
C LEU A 33 -2.36 3.64 3.11
N LEU A 34 -3.35 2.75 2.93
CA LEU A 34 -3.68 1.70 3.88
C LEU A 34 -3.26 0.35 3.32
N ILE A 35 -2.63 -0.46 4.15
CA ILE A 35 -2.18 -1.80 3.78
C ILE A 35 -2.84 -2.81 4.71
N GLU A 36 -3.34 -3.90 4.17
CA GLU A 36 -3.98 -4.96 4.94
C GLU A 36 -3.04 -5.50 6.04
N LYS A 37 -3.56 -5.61 7.26
CA LYS A 37 -2.88 -6.21 8.41
C LYS A 37 -1.57 -5.53 8.80
N ILE A 38 -1.35 -4.28 8.38
CA ILE A 38 -0.14 -3.52 8.67
C ILE A 38 -0.52 -2.20 9.34
N ASN A 39 0.35 -1.75 10.26
CA ASN A 39 0.21 -0.50 10.98
C ASN A 39 -1.10 -0.42 11.77
N TYR A 40 -1.42 -1.47 12.50
CA TYR A 40 -2.60 -1.49 13.34
C TYR A 40 -2.57 -0.40 14.41
N ARG A 41 -3.71 0.28 14.56
CA ARG A 41 -3.94 1.22 15.64
C ARG A 41 -5.13 0.74 16.46
N THR A 42 -5.03 0.91 17.78
CA THR A 42 -6.15 0.66 18.67
C THR A 42 -7.10 1.85 18.62
N VAL A 43 -8.37 1.59 18.29
CA VAL A 43 -9.40 2.62 18.26
C VAL A 43 -10.55 2.23 19.18
N PHE A 44 -11.19 3.25 19.75
CA PHE A 44 -12.35 3.08 20.61
C PHE A 44 -13.60 3.29 19.77
N LEU A 45 -14.39 2.22 19.59
CA LEU A 45 -15.62 2.30 18.82
C LEU A 45 -16.79 2.65 19.73
N ARG A 46 -17.58 3.66 19.33
CA ARG A 46 -18.82 3.99 20.04
C ARG A 46 -19.90 2.97 19.69
N LYS A 47 -20.80 2.71 20.64
CA LYS A 47 -21.99 1.92 20.36
C LYS A 47 -22.81 2.61 19.27
N SER A 48 -23.21 1.84 18.27
CA SER A 48 -24.04 2.32 17.16
C SER A 48 -24.88 1.17 16.63
N GLN A 49 -25.74 1.46 15.66
CA GLN A 49 -26.52 0.40 14.99
C GLN A 49 -25.61 -0.60 14.28
N ASP A 50 -24.51 -0.11 13.69
CA ASP A 50 -23.54 -0.96 13.00
C ASP A 50 -22.59 -1.69 13.94
N ASN A 51 -22.43 -1.17 15.16
CA ASN A 51 -21.57 -1.75 16.19
C ASN A 51 -22.19 -1.58 17.57
N PRO A 52 -23.24 -2.35 17.88
CA PRO A 52 -24.00 -2.17 19.11
C PRO A 52 -23.22 -2.45 20.38
N LYS A 53 -22.17 -3.24 20.30
CA LYS A 53 -21.32 -3.53 21.48
C LYS A 53 -20.28 -2.45 21.74
N GLY A 54 -19.90 -1.69 20.73
CA GLY A 54 -18.79 -0.74 20.84
C GLY A 54 -17.49 -1.44 21.20
N GLY A 55 -16.59 -0.73 21.89
CA GLY A 55 -15.39 -1.30 22.47
C GLY A 55 -14.10 -0.93 21.76
N ILE A 56 -13.02 -1.63 22.11
CA ILE A 56 -11.70 -1.41 21.58
C ILE A 56 -11.44 -2.41 20.45
N THR A 57 -11.00 -1.91 19.31
CA THR A 57 -10.61 -2.76 18.17
C THR A 57 -9.34 -2.23 17.53
N LYS A 58 -8.71 -3.08 16.70
CA LYS A 58 -7.54 -2.70 15.93
C LYS A 58 -7.96 -2.46 14.48
N VAL A 59 -7.54 -1.32 13.93
CA VAL A 59 -7.73 -0.99 12.52
C VAL A 59 -6.40 -0.58 11.91
N GLU A 60 -6.27 -0.78 10.61
CA GLU A 60 -5.07 -0.38 9.88
C GLU A 60 -4.99 1.15 9.84
N GLY A 61 -3.81 1.69 10.17
CA GLY A 61 -3.55 3.12 10.08
C GLY A 61 -2.86 3.48 8.77
N LYS A 62 -2.96 4.75 8.38
CA LYS A 62 -2.32 5.25 7.16
C LYS A 62 -0.80 5.23 7.28
N LEU A 63 -0.13 4.85 6.20
CA LEU A 63 1.31 4.93 6.04
C LEU A 63 1.66 5.90 4.92
N HIS A 64 2.75 6.65 5.09
CA HIS A 64 3.25 7.51 4.02
C HIS A 64 3.86 6.63 2.92
N VAL A 65 3.64 7.01 1.66
CA VAL A 65 4.10 6.24 0.50
C VAL A 65 5.63 6.05 0.47
N SER A 66 6.38 6.99 1.05
CA SER A 66 7.84 6.88 1.12
C SER A 66 8.34 5.75 2.04
N ASN A 67 7.48 5.22 2.89
CA ASN A 67 7.82 4.16 3.85
C ASN A 67 7.60 2.76 3.29
N VAL A 68 7.17 2.64 2.04
CA VAL A 68 6.90 1.37 1.38
C VAL A 68 7.54 1.33 0.01
N LYS A 69 7.76 0.11 -0.49
CA LYS A 69 8.19 -0.15 -1.87
C LYS A 69 7.26 -1.18 -2.49
N LEU A 70 6.99 -1.03 -3.78
CA LEU A 70 6.22 -2.01 -4.53
C LEU A 70 7.00 -3.31 -4.63
N VAL A 71 6.31 -4.43 -4.42
CA VAL A 71 6.86 -5.75 -4.69
C VAL A 71 6.51 -6.12 -6.12
N CYS A 72 7.53 -6.38 -6.95
CA CYS A 72 7.31 -6.79 -8.33
C CYS A 72 6.58 -8.14 -8.35
N PRO A 73 5.40 -8.25 -9.00
CA PRO A 73 4.63 -9.49 -8.98
C PRO A 73 5.33 -10.67 -9.66
N ARG A 74 6.26 -10.38 -10.57
CA ARG A 74 6.99 -11.44 -11.29
C ARG A 74 8.25 -11.88 -10.58
N SER A 75 9.04 -10.92 -10.09
CA SER A 75 10.31 -11.24 -9.41
C SER A 75 10.17 -11.43 -7.90
N GLY A 76 9.09 -10.94 -7.30
CA GLY A 76 8.87 -10.98 -5.86
C GLY A 76 9.80 -10.07 -5.05
N LYS A 77 10.56 -9.20 -5.71
CA LYS A 77 11.54 -8.31 -5.08
C LYS A 77 11.02 -6.89 -4.97
N PRO A 78 11.39 -6.15 -3.90
CA PRO A 78 11.03 -4.74 -3.80
C PRO A 78 11.64 -3.93 -4.93
N THR A 79 10.86 -3.00 -5.50
CA THR A 79 11.29 -2.18 -6.61
C THR A 79 10.66 -0.80 -6.55
N ARG A 80 11.26 0.14 -7.25
CA ARG A 80 10.62 1.44 -7.51
C ARG A 80 9.74 1.33 -8.74
N VAL A 81 8.68 2.12 -8.77
CA VAL A 81 7.79 2.21 -9.92
C VAL A 81 8.30 3.30 -10.86
N GLY A 82 8.53 2.93 -12.11
CA GLY A 82 8.77 3.87 -13.19
C GLY A 82 7.64 3.81 -14.21
N TYR A 83 7.79 4.52 -15.30
CA TYR A 83 6.81 4.52 -16.39
C TYR A 83 7.50 4.26 -17.71
N SER A 84 6.79 3.55 -18.58
CA SER A 84 7.20 3.34 -19.97
C SER A 84 6.05 3.72 -20.88
N ILE A 85 6.37 4.41 -21.99
CA ILE A 85 5.38 4.76 -23.00
C ILE A 85 5.52 3.76 -24.13
N LEU A 86 4.44 3.04 -24.42
CA LEU A 86 4.41 2.09 -25.53
C LEU A 86 4.23 2.79 -26.87
N ALA A 87 4.43 2.05 -27.94
CA ALA A 87 4.33 2.57 -29.32
C ALA A 87 2.96 3.17 -29.63
N ASP A 88 1.90 2.71 -28.95
CA ASP A 88 0.54 3.25 -29.09
C ASP A 88 0.29 4.52 -28.26
N GLY A 89 1.29 5.02 -27.55
CA GLY A 89 1.17 6.18 -26.68
C GLY A 89 0.70 5.88 -25.28
N THR A 90 0.39 4.62 -24.94
CA THR A 90 -0.10 4.24 -23.62
C THR A 90 1.03 4.23 -22.60
N LYS A 91 0.78 4.84 -21.45
CA LYS A 91 1.74 4.89 -20.35
C LYS A 91 1.53 3.70 -19.40
N HIS A 92 2.56 2.89 -19.21
CA HIS A 92 2.53 1.75 -18.32
C HIS A 92 3.50 1.91 -17.18
N ARG A 93 3.12 1.40 -16.00
CA ARG A 93 4.04 1.30 -14.88
C ARG A 93 5.03 0.17 -15.15
N LEU A 94 6.26 0.35 -14.72
CA LEU A 94 7.25 -0.72 -14.79
C LEU A 94 8.06 -0.80 -13.50
N ALA A 95 8.57 -1.99 -13.22
CA ALA A 95 9.48 -2.22 -12.10
C ALA A 95 10.88 -1.81 -12.54
N LYS A 96 11.42 -0.72 -12.00
CA LYS A 96 12.72 -0.20 -12.42
C LYS A 96 13.86 -1.21 -12.23
N LYS A 97 13.77 -2.05 -11.22
CA LYS A 97 14.82 -3.01 -10.89
C LYS A 97 14.92 -4.14 -11.91
N SER A 98 13.78 -4.60 -12.44
CA SER A 98 13.74 -5.70 -13.41
C SER A 98 13.39 -5.24 -14.83
N GLY A 99 12.86 -4.04 -15.00
CA GLY A 99 12.38 -3.54 -16.29
C GLY A 99 11.05 -4.13 -16.74
N GLU A 100 10.39 -4.93 -15.90
CA GLU A 100 9.14 -5.59 -16.26
C GLU A 100 7.95 -4.64 -16.13
N VAL A 101 6.99 -4.78 -17.05
CA VAL A 101 5.73 -4.04 -16.98
C VAL A 101 4.86 -4.57 -15.86
N LEU A 102 4.31 -3.67 -15.06
CA LEU A 102 3.45 -3.99 -13.93
C LEU A 102 1.98 -4.06 -14.31
#